data_3a09dc621e3f682df7b4be257eef3e16
#
_entry.id   3a09dc621e3f682df7b4be257eef3e16
#
_cell.length_a   1.000
_cell.length_b   1.000
_cell.length_c   1.000
_cell.angle_alpha   90.00
_cell.angle_beta   90.00
_cell.angle_gamma   90.00
#
_symmetry.space_group_name_H-M   'P 1'
#
loop_
_entity.id
_entity.type
_entity.pdbx_description
1 polymer ?
#
loop_
_entity_poly.entity_id
_entity_poly.type
_entity_poly.pdbx_seq_one_letter_code
_entity_poly.pdbx_strand_id
1 'polypeptide(L)'
;MRLLFINETHPDSRHVAGMRLNRFATALIERGHEVVQVTGPAPGHPSGTGTTHDVAPKLISLAAPVTREEKSAVMRRVKTALRLTRSDRATDEWLNLARGQTLGALGDFRPQLIWATFGNVYSLLLARRLAREWACPWIIDAKDNWESFNRRGLRAIVARRFASAAGLTANSRLHREIAKRYFPGSAVELVYSGVAEPFYRARRAGHQDQSGTRTLLLVGGTYRRAILDQYLGAIADWLQTLSATDQARFRLRYAGADHDVVTDAAAAKGLLAVADITPAIPLDALADLVRTSFCATYLWSPHTFHHKLLELLVAGQAVVAFPGEHAESVEFAAQCDTPFAVARDRASLIEQLSLLWAAAPQSATRRAAPRWRWGDFADGLEAFFEAILSSKHSAGDKQRHEVER
;
A
#
# COMPACT_ATOMS: atom_id res chain seq x y z
N MET A 1 -0.55 9.51 -23.20
CA MET A 1 -0.54 8.03 -23.35
C MET A 1 -1.93 7.47 -23.08
N ARG A 2 -2.27 6.33 -23.70
CA ARG A 2 -3.46 5.51 -23.33
C ARG A 2 -2.98 4.34 -22.48
N LEU A 3 -3.43 4.27 -21.23
CA LEU A 3 -2.93 3.36 -20.22
C LEU A 3 -4.04 2.45 -19.69
N LEU A 4 -3.75 1.17 -19.51
CA LEU A 4 -4.64 0.22 -18.86
C LEU A 4 -4.02 -0.22 -17.53
N PHE A 5 -4.69 0.09 -16.43
CA PHE A 5 -4.27 -0.33 -15.10
C PHE A 5 -5.08 -1.55 -14.66
N ILE A 6 -4.43 -2.56 -14.11
CA ILE A 6 -5.09 -3.80 -13.67
C ILE A 6 -4.76 -4.09 -12.22
N ASN A 7 -5.79 -4.19 -11.38
CA ASN A 7 -5.66 -4.55 -9.98
C ASN A 7 -6.86 -5.39 -9.54
N GLU A 8 -6.65 -6.41 -8.72
CA GLU A 8 -7.74 -7.21 -8.15
C GLU A 8 -8.56 -6.46 -7.09
N THR A 9 -7.98 -5.42 -6.50
CA THR A 9 -8.58 -4.68 -5.39
C THR A 9 -9.30 -3.45 -5.93
N HIS A 10 -10.61 -3.38 -5.67
CA HIS A 10 -11.40 -2.21 -6.05
C HIS A 10 -10.98 -0.95 -5.27
N PRO A 11 -10.97 0.25 -5.85
CA PRO A 11 -10.62 1.50 -5.16
C PRO A 11 -11.42 1.73 -3.87
N ASP A 12 -12.70 1.41 -3.88
CA ASP A 12 -13.62 1.62 -2.73
C ASP A 12 -13.43 0.59 -1.61
N SER A 13 -12.58 -0.42 -1.78
CA SER A 13 -12.30 -1.42 -0.75
C SER A 13 -11.54 -0.87 0.47
N ARG A 14 -11.14 0.41 0.46
CA ARG A 14 -10.28 1.06 1.46
C ARG A 14 -8.93 0.36 1.68
N HIS A 15 -8.59 -0.56 0.80
CA HIS A 15 -7.30 -1.26 0.84
C HIS A 15 -6.24 -0.44 0.08
N VAL A 16 -5.03 -0.33 0.64
CA VAL A 16 -3.94 0.46 0.05
C VAL A 16 -3.62 0.10 -1.39
N ALA A 17 -3.82 -1.17 -1.77
CA ALA A 17 -3.61 -1.62 -3.14
C ALA A 17 -4.57 -0.95 -4.14
N GLY A 18 -5.88 -0.89 -3.81
CA GLY A 18 -6.87 -0.20 -4.63
C GLY A 18 -6.59 1.29 -4.73
N MET A 19 -6.29 1.92 -3.59
CA MET A 19 -5.95 3.34 -3.53
C MET A 19 -4.73 3.69 -4.39
N ARG A 20 -3.66 2.87 -4.36
CA ARG A 20 -2.43 3.15 -5.09
C ARG A 20 -2.67 3.32 -6.59
N LEU A 21 -3.32 2.35 -7.24
CA LEU A 21 -3.58 2.44 -8.67
C LEU A 21 -4.51 3.59 -9.00
N ASN A 22 -5.58 3.75 -8.24
CA ASN A 22 -6.56 4.80 -8.48
C ASN A 22 -5.95 6.21 -8.36
N ARG A 23 -5.12 6.45 -7.35
CA ARG A 23 -4.46 7.75 -7.14
C ARG A 23 -3.44 8.07 -8.23
N PHE A 24 -2.66 7.10 -8.68
CA PHE A 24 -1.78 7.29 -9.83
C PHE A 24 -2.56 7.46 -11.13
N ALA A 25 -3.66 6.72 -11.33
CA ALA A 25 -4.54 6.94 -12.48
C ALA A 25 -5.07 8.38 -12.53
N THR A 26 -5.61 8.88 -11.41
CA THR A 26 -6.07 10.28 -11.31
C THR A 26 -4.94 11.26 -11.63
N ALA A 27 -3.76 11.09 -11.01
CA ALA A 27 -2.62 11.99 -11.23
C ALA A 27 -2.12 11.99 -12.69
N LEU A 28 -2.22 10.86 -13.39
CA LEU A 28 -1.87 10.78 -14.81
C LEU A 28 -2.95 11.35 -15.73
N ILE A 29 -4.23 11.22 -15.37
CA ILE A 29 -5.33 11.87 -16.09
C ILE A 29 -5.22 13.39 -16.00
N GLU A 30 -4.90 13.94 -14.81
CA GLU A 30 -4.65 15.37 -14.60
C GLU A 30 -3.51 15.91 -15.49
N ARG A 31 -2.62 15.03 -15.98
CA ARG A 31 -1.53 15.33 -16.93
C ARG A 31 -1.89 15.07 -18.39
N GLY A 32 -3.14 14.80 -18.68
CA GLY A 32 -3.65 14.60 -20.05
C GLY A 32 -3.48 13.19 -20.59
N HIS A 33 -3.22 12.19 -19.71
CA HIS A 33 -3.25 10.79 -20.15
C HIS A 33 -4.66 10.22 -20.07
N GLU A 34 -4.97 9.26 -20.93
CA GLU A 34 -6.20 8.50 -20.88
C GLU A 34 -5.96 7.19 -20.12
N VAL A 35 -6.64 7.01 -18.99
CA VAL A 35 -6.44 5.84 -18.13
C VAL A 35 -7.75 5.11 -17.91
N VAL A 36 -7.76 3.81 -18.19
CA VAL A 36 -8.83 2.89 -17.82
C VAL A 36 -8.31 1.93 -16.76
N GLN A 37 -9.11 1.67 -15.73
CA GLN A 37 -8.74 0.78 -14.65
C GLN A 37 -9.66 -0.44 -14.61
N VAL A 38 -9.06 -1.63 -14.68
CA VAL A 38 -9.73 -2.93 -14.46
C VAL A 38 -9.49 -3.36 -13.02
N THR A 39 -10.58 -3.67 -12.31
CA THR A 39 -10.53 -4.00 -10.88
C THR A 39 -11.29 -5.30 -10.59
N GLY A 40 -11.09 -5.87 -9.42
CA GLY A 40 -11.98 -6.86 -8.83
C GLY A 40 -13.36 -6.26 -8.53
N PRO A 41 -14.27 -7.05 -7.96
CA PRO A 41 -15.64 -6.61 -7.67
C PRO A 41 -15.62 -5.45 -6.66
N ALA A 42 -16.56 -4.54 -6.84
CA ALA A 42 -16.83 -3.51 -5.85
C ALA A 42 -17.22 -4.18 -4.51
N PRO A 43 -16.77 -3.67 -3.36
CA PRO A 43 -17.27 -4.14 -2.08
C PRO A 43 -18.78 -3.94 -2.01
N GLY A 44 -19.52 -4.92 -1.49
CA GLY A 44 -21.00 -5.04 -1.55
C GLY A 44 -21.82 -3.95 -0.87
N HIS A 45 -21.49 -2.70 -1.12
CA HIS A 45 -22.40 -1.59 -0.91
C HIS A 45 -23.08 -1.25 -2.25
N PRO A 46 -24.43 -1.12 -2.27
CA PRO A 46 -25.09 -0.53 -3.40
C PRO A 46 -24.43 0.83 -3.65
N SER A 47 -24.12 1.08 -4.89
CA SER A 47 -23.51 2.28 -5.45
C SER A 47 -24.02 3.56 -4.75
N GLY A 48 -23.42 3.85 -3.61
CA GLY A 48 -23.51 5.17 -3.02
C GLY A 48 -22.43 6.00 -3.68
N THR A 49 -22.85 7.01 -4.38
CA THR A 49 -22.07 8.08 -4.99
C THR A 49 -20.79 8.37 -4.22
N GLY A 50 -19.73 7.67 -4.60
CA GLY A 50 -18.38 8.05 -4.20
C GLY A 50 -18.15 9.46 -4.71
N THR A 51 -17.55 10.30 -3.90
CA THR A 51 -17.15 11.66 -4.23
C THR A 51 -16.64 11.71 -5.66
N THR A 52 -17.42 12.30 -6.53
CA THR A 52 -17.06 12.64 -7.89
C THR A 52 -15.93 13.66 -7.81
N HIS A 53 -14.69 13.17 -7.86
CA HIS A 53 -13.64 14.00 -8.41
C HIS A 53 -13.98 14.12 -9.91
N ASP A 54 -14.03 15.33 -10.44
CA ASP A 54 -14.28 15.59 -11.86
C ASP A 54 -13.29 14.87 -12.78
N VAL A 55 -12.24 14.30 -12.22
CA VAL A 55 -11.17 13.57 -12.88
C VAL A 55 -11.00 12.20 -12.23
N ALA A 56 -11.69 11.19 -12.73
CA ALA A 56 -11.57 9.81 -12.27
C ALA A 56 -11.36 8.85 -13.46
N PRO A 57 -10.59 7.77 -13.28
CA PRO A 57 -10.44 6.76 -14.32
C PRO A 57 -11.76 6.03 -14.57
N LYS A 58 -12.02 5.65 -15.83
CA LYS A 58 -13.09 4.71 -16.16
C LYS A 58 -12.79 3.37 -15.47
N LEU A 59 -13.71 2.88 -14.65
CA LEU A 59 -13.58 1.62 -13.93
C LEU A 59 -14.31 0.48 -14.66
N ILE A 60 -13.65 -0.66 -14.78
CA ILE A 60 -14.21 -1.93 -15.25
C ILE A 60 -14.09 -2.93 -14.11
N SER A 61 -15.20 -3.27 -13.46
CA SER A 61 -15.22 -4.25 -12.38
C SER A 61 -15.42 -5.65 -12.90
N LEU A 62 -14.54 -6.55 -12.56
CA LEU A 62 -14.58 -7.97 -12.93
C LEU A 62 -15.12 -8.81 -11.76
N ALA A 63 -15.76 -9.92 -12.08
CA ALA A 63 -16.12 -10.91 -11.07
C ALA A 63 -14.87 -11.50 -10.41
N ALA A 64 -14.95 -11.77 -9.10
CA ALA A 64 -13.86 -12.45 -8.40
C ALA A 64 -13.60 -13.84 -9.01
N PRO A 65 -12.34 -14.30 -9.03
CA PRO A 65 -12.03 -15.66 -9.40
C PRO A 65 -12.74 -16.64 -8.45
N VAL A 66 -13.44 -17.62 -9.02
CA VAL A 66 -14.09 -18.66 -8.21
C VAL A 66 -13.04 -19.57 -7.60
N THR A 67 -12.78 -19.39 -6.31
CA THR A 67 -11.91 -20.29 -5.55
C THR A 67 -12.80 -21.27 -4.78
N ARG A 68 -12.82 -22.54 -5.19
CA ARG A 68 -13.46 -23.57 -4.35
C ARG A 68 -12.68 -23.71 -3.05
N GLU A 69 -13.39 -23.62 -1.93
CA GLU A 69 -12.79 -23.91 -0.63
C GLU A 69 -12.30 -25.35 -0.55
N GLU A 70 -11.00 -25.50 -0.38
CA GLU A 70 -10.38 -26.80 -0.20
C GLU A 70 -10.33 -27.14 1.29
N LYS A 71 -11.02 -28.21 1.68
CA LYS A 71 -11.05 -28.69 3.06
C LYS A 71 -9.66 -29.16 3.55
N SER A 72 -8.84 -29.70 2.66
CA SER A 72 -7.48 -30.15 2.98
C SER A 72 -6.45 -29.04 2.80
N ALA A 73 -5.70 -28.74 3.88
CA ALA A 73 -4.60 -27.77 3.86
C ALA A 73 -3.49 -28.17 2.85
N VAL A 74 -3.23 -29.48 2.68
CA VAL A 74 -2.24 -29.99 1.73
C VAL A 74 -2.73 -29.73 0.29
N MET A 75 -3.98 -30.10 -0.01
CA MET A 75 -4.56 -29.91 -1.34
C MET A 75 -4.63 -28.43 -1.72
N ARG A 76 -5.03 -27.57 -0.77
CA ARG A 76 -4.99 -26.09 -0.96
C ARG A 76 -3.58 -25.62 -1.31
N ARG A 77 -2.55 -26.15 -0.64
CA ARG A 77 -1.14 -25.82 -0.93
C ARG A 77 -0.70 -26.28 -2.31
N VAL A 78 -1.06 -27.47 -2.73
CA VAL A 78 -0.74 -28.03 -4.05
C VAL A 78 -1.45 -27.20 -5.14
N LYS A 79 -2.74 -26.96 -5.01
CA LYS A 79 -3.49 -26.14 -5.98
C LYS A 79 -2.96 -24.72 -6.08
N THR A 80 -2.59 -24.09 -4.96
CA THR A 80 -1.95 -22.75 -5.01
C THR A 80 -0.63 -22.81 -5.77
N ALA A 81 0.21 -23.81 -5.52
CA ALA A 81 1.47 -23.97 -6.26
C ALA A 81 1.23 -24.22 -7.76
N LEU A 82 0.25 -25.05 -8.12
CA LEU A 82 -0.12 -25.29 -9.52
C LEU A 82 -0.62 -24.00 -10.19
N ARG A 83 -1.49 -23.22 -9.54
CA ARG A 83 -1.96 -21.92 -10.07
C ARG A 83 -0.84 -20.93 -10.27
N LEU A 84 0.13 -20.89 -9.37
CA LEU A 84 1.29 -20.00 -9.48
C LEU A 84 2.22 -20.41 -10.64
N THR A 85 2.38 -21.71 -10.91
CA THR A 85 3.32 -22.23 -11.92
C THR A 85 2.65 -22.54 -13.26
N ARG A 86 1.41 -23.01 -13.23
CA ARG A 86 0.60 -23.35 -14.42
C ARG A 86 -0.82 -22.85 -14.20
N SER A 87 -1.54 -22.53 -15.27
CA SER A 87 -2.99 -22.30 -15.17
C SER A 87 -3.71 -23.61 -14.95
N ASP A 88 -4.67 -23.64 -14.04
CA ASP A 88 -5.66 -24.69 -13.96
C ASP A 88 -6.92 -24.28 -14.77
N ARG A 89 -7.80 -25.24 -15.01
CA ARG A 89 -9.03 -25.01 -15.81
C ARG A 89 -9.86 -23.83 -15.26
N ALA A 90 -10.03 -23.73 -13.95
CA ALA A 90 -10.78 -22.65 -13.33
C ALA A 90 -10.12 -21.27 -13.56
N THR A 91 -8.79 -21.22 -13.52
CA THR A 91 -8.03 -20.02 -13.86
C THR A 91 -8.20 -19.62 -15.33
N ASP A 92 -8.16 -20.60 -16.24
CA ASP A 92 -8.32 -20.34 -17.67
C ASP A 92 -9.76 -19.90 -18.01
N GLU A 93 -10.77 -20.52 -17.39
CA GLU A 93 -12.17 -20.10 -17.52
C GLU A 93 -12.36 -18.67 -17.02
N TRP A 94 -11.83 -18.33 -15.85
CA TRP A 94 -11.89 -16.97 -15.34
C TRP A 94 -11.16 -15.98 -16.24
N LEU A 95 -9.97 -16.32 -16.73
CA LEU A 95 -9.20 -15.45 -17.64
C LEU A 95 -9.94 -15.19 -18.96
N ASN A 96 -10.63 -16.18 -19.50
CA ASN A 96 -11.44 -16.03 -20.72
C ASN A 96 -12.61 -15.07 -20.46
N LEU A 97 -13.31 -15.23 -19.34
CA LEU A 97 -14.41 -14.34 -18.94
C LEU A 97 -13.90 -12.91 -18.69
N ALA A 98 -12.87 -12.74 -17.88
CA ALA A 98 -12.29 -11.44 -17.54
C ALA A 98 -11.79 -10.71 -18.79
N ARG A 99 -11.12 -11.42 -19.71
CA ARG A 99 -10.70 -10.88 -21.00
C ARG A 99 -11.90 -10.41 -21.82
N GLY A 100 -12.94 -11.25 -21.98
CA GLY A 100 -14.13 -10.89 -22.74
C GLY A 100 -14.84 -9.66 -22.19
N GLN A 101 -15.03 -9.60 -20.86
CA GLN A 101 -15.59 -8.44 -20.17
C GLN A 101 -14.74 -7.18 -20.36
N THR A 102 -13.41 -7.30 -20.24
CA THR A 102 -12.50 -6.17 -20.43
C THR A 102 -12.56 -5.64 -21.85
N LEU A 103 -12.46 -6.51 -22.87
CA LEU A 103 -12.53 -6.11 -24.28
C LEU A 103 -13.87 -5.46 -24.62
N GLY A 104 -14.98 -6.05 -24.19
CA GLY A 104 -16.33 -5.50 -24.42
C GLY A 104 -16.52 -4.12 -23.81
N ALA A 105 -16.01 -3.91 -22.58
CA ALA A 105 -16.11 -2.63 -21.88
C ALA A 105 -15.17 -1.55 -22.43
N LEU A 106 -14.02 -1.94 -23.01
CA LEU A 106 -13.08 -1.01 -23.60
C LEU A 106 -13.51 -0.49 -24.98
N GLY A 107 -14.29 -1.27 -25.76
CA GLY A 107 -14.68 -0.89 -27.10
C GLY A 107 -13.46 -0.62 -28.00
N ASP A 108 -13.35 0.61 -28.50
CA ASP A 108 -12.25 1.05 -29.37
C ASP A 108 -11.00 1.50 -28.63
N PHE A 109 -11.02 1.55 -27.29
CA PHE A 109 -9.85 1.90 -26.51
C PHE A 109 -8.74 0.84 -26.71
N ARG A 110 -7.58 1.29 -27.12
CA ARG A 110 -6.39 0.43 -27.32
C ARG A 110 -5.25 0.98 -26.45
N PRO A 111 -4.89 0.29 -25.38
CA PRO A 111 -3.81 0.74 -24.51
C PRO A 111 -2.46 0.68 -25.22
N GLN A 112 -1.64 1.68 -24.98
CA GLN A 112 -0.24 1.70 -25.39
C GLN A 112 0.64 0.95 -24.40
N LEU A 113 0.20 0.90 -23.11
CA LEU A 113 0.92 0.24 -22.01
C LEU A 113 -0.08 -0.29 -20.97
N ILE A 114 0.23 -1.44 -20.40
CA ILE A 114 -0.52 -2.05 -19.30
C ILE A 114 0.32 -2.03 -18.02
N TRP A 115 -0.23 -1.54 -16.91
CA TRP A 115 0.40 -1.58 -15.60
C TRP A 115 -0.44 -2.43 -14.65
N ALA A 116 0.13 -3.53 -14.12
CA ALA A 116 -0.61 -4.50 -13.33
C ALA A 116 0.00 -4.69 -11.94
N THR A 117 -0.82 -4.52 -10.90
CA THR A 117 -0.38 -4.68 -9.52
C THR A 117 -0.23 -6.14 -9.14
N PHE A 118 0.93 -6.46 -8.56
CA PHE A 118 1.17 -7.72 -7.89
C PHE A 118 0.54 -7.71 -6.48
N GLY A 119 -0.39 -8.58 -6.25
CA GLY A 119 -1.04 -8.90 -4.98
C GLY A 119 -1.50 -10.35 -5.05
N ASN A 120 -1.95 -10.76 -6.25
CA ASN A 120 -2.13 -12.15 -6.62
C ASN A 120 -1.70 -12.38 -8.08
N VAL A 121 -1.82 -13.63 -8.53
CA VAL A 121 -1.39 -14.02 -9.88
C VAL A 121 -2.38 -13.58 -10.98
N TYR A 122 -3.65 -13.36 -10.65
CA TYR A 122 -4.71 -13.14 -11.64
C TYR A 122 -4.56 -11.83 -12.41
N SER A 123 -4.25 -10.72 -11.72
CA SER A 123 -3.97 -9.43 -12.36
C SER A 123 -2.82 -9.53 -13.36
N LEU A 124 -1.75 -10.23 -12.99
CA LEU A 124 -0.59 -10.43 -13.87
C LEU A 124 -0.89 -11.35 -15.06
N LEU A 125 -1.70 -12.39 -14.86
CA LEU A 125 -2.11 -13.29 -15.94
C LEU A 125 -2.98 -12.55 -16.96
N LEU A 126 -3.93 -11.76 -16.49
CA LEU A 126 -4.79 -10.95 -17.36
C LEU A 126 -3.96 -9.91 -18.12
N ALA A 127 -3.08 -9.18 -17.43
CA ALA A 127 -2.19 -8.20 -18.05
C ALA A 127 -1.33 -8.81 -19.15
N ARG A 128 -0.67 -9.93 -18.86
CA ARG A 128 0.16 -10.66 -19.83
C ARG A 128 -0.64 -11.12 -21.06
N ARG A 129 -1.89 -11.56 -20.85
CA ARG A 129 -2.76 -12.02 -21.95
C ARG A 129 -3.17 -10.86 -22.85
N LEU A 130 -3.65 -9.76 -22.26
CA LEU A 130 -4.05 -8.57 -23.00
C LEU A 130 -2.86 -7.90 -23.69
N ALA A 131 -1.69 -7.85 -23.04
CA ALA A 131 -0.47 -7.33 -23.63
C ALA A 131 -0.04 -8.08 -24.91
N ARG A 132 -0.20 -9.40 -24.92
CA ARG A 132 0.05 -10.22 -26.13
C ARG A 132 -0.96 -9.94 -27.23
N GLU A 133 -2.22 -9.80 -26.89
CA GLU A 133 -3.30 -9.56 -27.82
C GLU A 133 -3.16 -8.20 -28.53
N TRP A 134 -2.80 -7.17 -27.77
CA TRP A 134 -2.60 -5.82 -28.32
C TRP A 134 -1.16 -5.53 -28.73
N ALA A 135 -0.27 -6.52 -28.62
CA ALA A 135 1.15 -6.34 -28.89
C ALA A 135 1.75 -5.11 -28.18
N CYS A 136 1.26 -4.74 -26.98
CA CYS A 136 1.73 -3.61 -26.18
C CYS A 136 2.63 -4.06 -25.02
N PRO A 137 3.56 -3.22 -24.52
CA PRO A 137 4.34 -3.53 -23.34
C PRO A 137 3.45 -3.57 -22.08
N TRP A 138 3.89 -4.35 -21.10
CA TRP A 138 3.25 -4.38 -19.80
C TRP A 138 4.28 -4.36 -18.68
N ILE A 139 3.90 -3.82 -17.53
CA ILE A 139 4.74 -3.57 -16.36
C ILE A 139 4.09 -4.20 -15.15
N ILE A 140 4.90 -4.77 -14.26
CA ILE A 140 4.47 -5.29 -12.97
C ILE A 140 4.66 -4.21 -11.91
N ASP A 141 3.61 -3.83 -11.17
CA ASP A 141 3.73 -3.05 -9.94
C ASP A 141 4.01 -3.99 -8.75
N ALA A 142 5.28 -4.16 -8.43
CA ALA A 142 5.74 -4.97 -7.30
C ALA A 142 5.65 -4.16 -5.99
N LYS A 143 4.42 -3.69 -5.64
CA LYS A 143 4.17 -2.97 -4.39
C LYS A 143 4.32 -3.85 -3.14
N ASP A 144 4.13 -5.14 -3.30
CA ASP A 144 4.26 -6.13 -2.23
C ASP A 144 5.54 -6.95 -2.40
N ASN A 145 6.04 -7.46 -1.29
CA ASN A 145 7.27 -8.24 -1.27
C ASN A 145 7.08 -9.57 -2.01
N TRP A 146 7.77 -9.73 -3.15
CA TRP A 146 7.72 -10.94 -3.98
C TRP A 146 7.99 -12.21 -3.19
N GLU A 147 8.89 -12.15 -2.20
CA GLU A 147 9.28 -13.30 -1.40
C GLU A 147 8.26 -13.67 -0.32
N SER A 148 7.45 -12.73 0.14
CA SER A 148 6.39 -12.98 1.13
C SER A 148 5.18 -13.67 0.51
N PHE A 149 4.85 -13.33 -0.73
CA PHE A 149 3.69 -13.89 -1.44
C PHE A 149 4.01 -15.20 -2.16
N ASN A 150 5.28 -15.43 -2.50
CA ASN A 150 5.70 -16.63 -3.21
C ASN A 150 6.53 -17.55 -2.32
N ARG A 151 6.21 -18.83 -2.31
CA ARG A 151 6.98 -19.83 -1.57
C ARG A 151 8.41 -19.92 -2.09
N ARG A 152 9.38 -20.09 -1.20
CA ARG A 152 10.81 -20.09 -1.51
C ARG A 152 11.18 -20.93 -2.74
N GLY A 153 10.66 -22.16 -2.87
CA GLY A 153 10.92 -23.05 -4.02
C GLY A 153 10.22 -22.64 -5.32
N LEU A 154 9.24 -21.72 -5.30
CA LEU A 154 8.46 -21.33 -6.47
C LEU A 154 8.80 -19.92 -6.98
N ARG A 155 9.51 -19.12 -6.21
CA ARG A 155 9.77 -17.71 -6.50
C ARG A 155 10.35 -17.45 -7.90
N ALA A 156 11.38 -18.22 -8.27
CA ALA A 156 12.02 -18.11 -9.58
C ALA A 156 11.14 -18.65 -10.71
N ILE A 157 10.38 -19.74 -10.46
CA ILE A 157 9.48 -20.31 -11.47
C ILE A 157 8.35 -19.33 -11.78
N VAL A 158 7.76 -18.72 -10.75
CA VAL A 158 6.70 -17.72 -10.92
C VAL A 158 7.26 -16.46 -11.61
N ALA A 159 8.47 -16.02 -11.27
CA ALA A 159 9.11 -14.90 -11.95
C ALA A 159 9.34 -15.17 -13.44
N ARG A 160 9.86 -16.36 -13.81
CA ARG A 160 10.03 -16.77 -15.21
C ARG A 160 8.70 -16.75 -15.98
N ARG A 161 7.59 -17.09 -15.33
CA ARG A 161 6.26 -17.05 -15.96
C ARG A 161 5.88 -15.63 -16.43
N PHE A 162 6.39 -14.61 -15.73
CA PHE A 162 6.12 -13.20 -16.01
C PHE A 162 7.32 -12.45 -16.58
N ALA A 163 8.36 -13.13 -17.01
CA ALA A 163 9.57 -12.54 -17.59
C ALA A 163 9.34 -11.73 -18.90
N SER A 164 8.14 -11.83 -19.48
CA SER A 164 7.75 -10.98 -20.62
C SER A 164 7.30 -9.57 -20.20
N ALA A 165 7.30 -9.23 -18.92
CA ALA A 165 7.09 -7.86 -18.49
C ALA A 165 8.25 -6.99 -18.96
N ALA A 166 7.93 -5.83 -19.56
CA ALA A 166 8.91 -4.89 -20.07
C ALA A 166 9.67 -4.16 -18.96
N GLY A 167 9.09 -4.13 -17.74
CA GLY A 167 9.69 -3.53 -16.57
C GLY A 167 8.88 -3.80 -15.32
N LEU A 168 9.39 -3.35 -14.19
CA LEU A 168 8.70 -3.41 -12.90
C LEU A 168 8.77 -2.05 -12.21
N THR A 169 7.73 -1.73 -11.41
CA THR A 169 7.79 -0.67 -10.40
C THR A 169 7.85 -1.29 -9.01
N ALA A 170 8.56 -0.68 -8.08
CA ALA A 170 8.66 -1.10 -6.69
C ALA A 170 8.38 0.08 -5.77
N ASN A 171 7.74 -0.15 -4.61
CA ASN A 171 7.37 0.91 -3.68
C ASN A 171 8.39 1.13 -2.54
N SER A 172 9.54 0.45 -2.58
CA SER A 172 10.65 0.64 -1.65
C SER A 172 11.94 0.09 -2.24
N ARG A 173 13.09 0.52 -1.69
CA ARG A 173 14.41 -0.03 -2.07
C ARG A 173 14.47 -1.53 -1.83
N LEU A 174 13.94 -2.01 -0.70
CA LEU A 174 13.86 -3.44 -0.41
C LEU A 174 13.13 -4.20 -1.53
N HIS A 175 11.95 -3.73 -1.91
CA HIS A 175 11.16 -4.38 -2.96
C HIS A 175 11.85 -4.27 -4.34
N ARG A 176 12.53 -3.17 -4.63
CA ARG A 176 13.32 -3.00 -5.84
C ARG A 176 14.47 -4.02 -5.93
N GLU A 177 15.23 -4.20 -4.85
CA GLU A 177 16.33 -5.18 -4.85
C GLU A 177 15.81 -6.63 -4.94
N ILE A 178 14.67 -6.93 -4.32
CA ILE A 178 14.01 -8.23 -4.48
C ILE A 178 13.53 -8.40 -5.94
N ALA A 179 12.90 -7.39 -6.54
CA ALA A 179 12.46 -7.44 -7.92
C ALA A 179 13.64 -7.67 -8.89
N LYS A 180 14.74 -6.95 -8.76
CA LYS A 180 15.96 -7.16 -9.55
C LYS A 180 16.51 -8.59 -9.45
N ARG A 181 16.46 -9.19 -8.25
CA ARG A 181 16.93 -10.57 -8.03
C ARG A 181 16.13 -11.59 -8.84
N TYR A 182 14.81 -11.41 -8.94
CA TYR A 182 13.95 -12.38 -9.62
C TYR A 182 13.69 -12.04 -11.10
N PHE A 183 13.89 -10.77 -11.50
CA PHE A 183 13.74 -10.28 -12.87
C PHE A 183 15.00 -9.56 -13.33
N PRO A 184 16.15 -10.28 -13.44
CA PRO A 184 17.47 -9.66 -13.65
C PRO A 184 17.61 -8.94 -15.00
N GLY A 185 16.76 -9.24 -15.98
CA GLY A 185 16.78 -8.58 -17.32
C GLY A 185 15.78 -7.44 -17.47
N SER A 186 15.02 -7.11 -16.41
CA SER A 186 13.99 -6.07 -16.48
C SER A 186 14.44 -4.77 -15.81
N ALA A 187 14.07 -3.63 -16.39
CA ALA A 187 14.20 -2.34 -15.72
C ALA A 187 13.29 -2.32 -14.46
N VAL A 188 13.79 -1.83 -13.34
CA VAL A 188 13.03 -1.73 -12.09
C VAL A 188 13.09 -0.30 -11.56
N GLU A 189 11.98 0.41 -11.64
CA GLU A 189 11.84 1.79 -11.17
C GLU A 189 11.29 1.84 -9.74
N LEU A 190 11.78 2.81 -8.96
CA LEU A 190 11.35 3.02 -7.58
C LEU A 190 10.25 4.09 -7.54
N VAL A 191 9.03 3.66 -7.30
CA VAL A 191 7.83 4.52 -7.28
C VAL A 191 7.11 4.37 -5.94
N TYR A 192 7.36 5.29 -5.02
CA TYR A 192 6.67 5.28 -3.72
C TYR A 192 5.18 5.60 -3.86
N SER A 193 4.41 5.21 -2.86
CA SER A 193 3.02 5.64 -2.75
C SER A 193 2.97 7.05 -2.19
N GLY A 194 2.12 7.90 -2.74
CA GLY A 194 1.99 9.28 -2.33
C GLY A 194 1.14 9.47 -1.08
N VAL A 195 1.20 10.65 -0.49
CA VAL A 195 0.42 11.06 0.68
C VAL A 195 -0.80 11.85 0.24
N ALA A 196 -1.94 11.58 0.86
CA ALA A 196 -3.20 12.25 0.58
C ALA A 196 -3.27 13.64 1.23
N GLU A 197 -4.01 14.56 0.60
CA GLU A 197 -4.15 15.97 1.03
C GLU A 197 -4.65 16.14 2.47
N PRO A 198 -5.52 15.29 3.06
CA PRO A 198 -5.90 15.41 4.47
C PRO A 198 -4.72 15.51 5.44
N PHE A 199 -3.64 14.76 5.23
CA PHE A 199 -2.47 14.80 6.10
C PHE A 199 -1.69 16.12 5.97
N TYR A 200 -1.64 16.71 4.78
CA TYR A 200 -1.09 18.05 4.57
C TYR A 200 -1.93 19.12 5.25
N ARG A 201 -3.27 18.99 5.22
CA ARG A 201 -4.18 19.90 5.94
C ARG A 201 -4.00 19.78 7.44
N ALA A 202 -3.90 18.55 7.96
CA ALA A 202 -3.65 18.28 9.38
C ALA A 202 -2.37 18.98 9.86
N ARG A 203 -1.28 18.90 9.07
CA ARG A 203 -0.02 19.61 9.37
C ARG A 203 -0.22 21.12 9.45
N ARG A 204 -0.91 21.72 8.48
CA ARG A 204 -1.15 23.18 8.46
C ARG A 204 -2.00 23.66 9.64
N ALA A 205 -2.98 22.84 10.05
CA ALA A 205 -3.84 23.17 11.19
C ALA A 205 -3.14 23.11 12.55
N GLY A 206 -2.00 22.39 12.63
CA GLY A 206 -1.24 22.23 13.86
C GLY A 206 -1.91 21.34 14.89
N HIS A 207 -1.22 21.12 16.02
CA HIS A 207 -1.76 20.36 17.13
C HIS A 207 -2.76 21.21 17.93
N GLN A 208 -3.94 20.67 18.20
CA GLN A 208 -4.94 21.26 19.10
C GLN A 208 -5.42 20.16 20.05
N ASP A 209 -4.88 20.16 21.27
CA ASP A 209 -5.43 19.38 22.36
C ASP A 209 -6.41 20.26 23.15
N GLN A 210 -7.70 20.15 22.83
CA GLN A 210 -8.76 20.90 23.52
C GLN A 210 -9.45 20.07 24.64
N SER A 211 -9.17 18.76 24.70
CA SER A 211 -9.96 17.84 25.54
C SER A 211 -9.32 17.53 26.90
N GLY A 212 -8.10 17.97 27.15
CA GLY A 212 -7.32 17.55 28.31
C GLY A 212 -6.93 16.05 28.30
N THR A 213 -7.37 15.28 27.30
CA THR A 213 -6.97 13.88 27.09
C THR A 213 -5.75 13.81 26.17
N ARG A 214 -4.85 12.87 26.43
CA ARG A 214 -3.66 12.64 25.58
C ARG A 214 -3.77 11.28 24.91
N THR A 215 -3.88 11.31 23.61
CA THR A 215 -4.12 10.11 22.78
C THR A 215 -2.82 9.56 22.22
N LEU A 216 -2.55 8.26 22.48
CA LEU A 216 -1.61 7.44 21.75
C LEU A 216 -2.36 6.74 20.62
N LEU A 217 -1.98 6.99 19.38
CA LEU A 217 -2.66 6.43 18.21
C LEU A 217 -1.85 5.27 17.61
N LEU A 218 -2.43 4.07 17.55
CA LEU A 218 -1.91 2.95 16.78
C LEU A 218 -2.61 2.91 15.41
N VAL A 219 -1.84 2.89 14.32
CA VAL A 219 -2.37 2.84 12.95
C VAL A 219 -1.83 1.66 12.14
N GLY A 220 -2.58 1.25 11.12
CA GLY A 220 -2.17 0.22 10.16
C GLY A 220 -2.46 -1.21 10.62
N GLY A 221 -1.91 -2.17 9.87
CA GLY A 221 -2.08 -3.60 10.16
C GLY A 221 -1.24 -4.09 11.32
N THR A 222 -1.72 -5.13 11.99
CA THR A 222 -1.03 -5.72 13.16
C THR A 222 0.00 -6.79 12.77
N TYR A 223 -0.03 -7.28 11.54
CA TYR A 223 0.86 -8.26 10.91
C TYR A 223 1.08 -9.56 11.71
N ARG A 224 1.47 -9.46 12.99
CA ARG A 224 1.79 -10.60 13.86
C ARG A 224 1.28 -10.36 15.27
N ARG A 225 0.45 -11.26 15.77
CA ARG A 225 -0.13 -11.20 17.11
C ARG A 225 0.93 -11.03 18.21
N ALA A 226 2.04 -11.74 18.11
CA ALA A 226 3.11 -11.65 19.13
C ALA A 226 3.73 -10.24 19.22
N ILE A 227 3.83 -9.49 18.10
CA ILE A 227 4.32 -8.11 18.10
C ILE A 227 3.28 -7.19 18.74
N LEU A 228 2.00 -7.37 18.41
CA LEU A 228 0.91 -6.61 19.05
C LEU A 228 0.87 -6.84 20.58
N ASP A 229 1.02 -8.10 21.01
CA ASP A 229 1.02 -8.45 22.44
C ASP A 229 2.20 -7.84 23.19
N GLN A 230 3.38 -7.75 22.57
CA GLN A 230 4.54 -7.07 23.12
C GLN A 230 4.32 -5.55 23.21
N TYR A 231 3.78 -4.95 22.16
CA TYR A 231 3.46 -3.53 22.08
C TYR A 231 2.44 -3.13 23.17
N LEU A 232 1.30 -3.82 23.24
CA LEU A 232 0.27 -3.53 24.23
C LEU A 232 0.74 -3.84 25.66
N GLY A 233 1.58 -4.86 25.84
CA GLY A 233 2.21 -5.13 27.13
C GLY A 233 3.13 -4.00 27.58
N ALA A 234 3.92 -3.42 26.67
CA ALA A 234 4.74 -2.26 26.98
C ALA A 234 3.90 -1.03 27.38
N ILE A 235 2.76 -0.81 26.70
CA ILE A 235 1.84 0.28 27.06
C ILE A 235 1.23 0.05 28.43
N ALA A 236 0.80 -1.17 28.77
CA ALA A 236 0.24 -1.48 30.07
C ALA A 236 1.25 -1.21 31.21
N ASP A 237 2.52 -1.62 31.03
CA ASP A 237 3.58 -1.35 32.01
C ASP A 237 3.89 0.14 32.12
N TRP A 238 4.01 0.82 30.97
CA TRP A 238 4.26 2.25 30.95
C TRP A 238 3.16 3.04 31.68
N LEU A 239 1.89 2.68 31.49
CA LEU A 239 0.78 3.31 32.19
C LEU A 239 0.92 3.20 33.73
N GLN A 240 1.43 2.08 34.25
CA GLN A 240 1.65 1.92 35.69
C GLN A 240 2.73 2.85 36.25
N THR A 241 3.61 3.40 35.38
CA THR A 241 4.63 4.38 35.78
C THR A 241 4.08 5.81 35.87
N LEU A 242 2.90 6.07 35.31
CA LEU A 242 2.29 7.39 35.28
C LEU A 242 1.56 7.69 36.57
N SER A 243 1.43 8.99 36.92
CA SER A 243 0.58 9.45 38.00
C SER A 243 -0.90 9.10 37.76
N ALA A 244 -1.71 8.98 38.82
CA ALA A 244 -3.14 8.72 38.66
C ALA A 244 -3.84 9.77 37.79
N THR A 245 -3.42 11.04 37.89
CA THR A 245 -3.92 12.12 37.02
C THR A 245 -3.57 11.90 35.55
N ASP A 246 -2.34 11.47 35.25
CA ASP A 246 -1.91 11.21 33.88
C ASP A 246 -2.58 9.97 33.28
N GLN A 247 -2.77 8.91 34.12
CA GLN A 247 -3.51 7.73 33.69
C GLN A 247 -4.97 8.07 33.32
N ALA A 248 -5.62 8.95 34.08
CA ALA A 248 -6.98 9.39 33.79
C ALA A 248 -7.09 10.16 32.43
N ARG A 249 -6.02 10.84 32.05
CA ARG A 249 -5.93 11.61 30.80
C ARG A 249 -5.54 10.75 29.59
N PHE A 250 -4.98 9.59 29.78
CA PHE A 250 -4.49 8.73 28.70
C PHE A 250 -5.62 8.05 27.94
N ARG A 251 -5.50 7.98 26.62
CA ARG A 251 -6.34 7.15 25.75
C ARG A 251 -5.48 6.46 24.69
N LEU A 252 -5.70 5.16 24.53
CA LEU A 252 -5.17 4.38 23.40
C LEU A 252 -6.23 4.34 22.30
N ARG A 253 -5.91 4.80 21.10
CA ARG A 253 -6.82 4.70 19.95
C ARG A 253 -6.25 3.80 18.87
N TYR A 254 -7.13 3.03 18.28
CA TYR A 254 -6.85 2.26 17.08
C TYR A 254 -7.98 2.44 16.08
N ALA A 255 -7.63 2.67 14.79
CA ALA A 255 -8.59 2.69 13.69
C ALA A 255 -8.02 1.86 12.52
N GLY A 256 -8.60 0.69 12.27
CA GLY A 256 -8.06 -0.20 11.25
C GLY A 256 -8.85 -1.48 11.02
N ALA A 257 -8.41 -2.27 10.01
CA ALA A 257 -9.07 -3.51 9.63
C ALA A 257 -8.96 -4.62 10.69
N ASP A 258 -7.93 -4.56 11.55
CA ASP A 258 -7.66 -5.58 12.57
C ASP A 258 -8.28 -5.24 13.95
N HIS A 259 -9.35 -4.43 13.96
CA HIS A 259 -9.96 -3.92 15.20
C HIS A 259 -10.35 -5.03 16.16
N ASP A 260 -10.91 -6.15 15.70
CA ASP A 260 -11.25 -7.30 16.55
C ASP A 260 -10.01 -7.88 17.22
N VAL A 261 -8.92 -8.10 16.44
CA VAL A 261 -7.65 -8.63 16.94
C VAL A 261 -7.01 -7.71 17.97
N VAL A 262 -7.13 -6.39 17.76
CA VAL A 262 -6.60 -5.37 18.69
C VAL A 262 -7.46 -5.31 19.94
N THR A 263 -8.78 -5.42 19.84
CA THR A 263 -9.70 -5.48 20.98
C THR A 263 -9.39 -6.68 21.89
N ASP A 264 -9.25 -7.87 21.32
CA ASP A 264 -8.91 -9.08 22.08
C ASP A 264 -7.54 -8.96 22.76
N ALA A 265 -6.57 -8.37 22.07
CA ALA A 265 -5.24 -8.18 22.64
C ALA A 265 -5.22 -7.12 23.75
N ALA A 266 -5.98 -6.03 23.61
CA ALA A 266 -6.13 -4.99 24.63
C ALA A 266 -6.86 -5.52 25.86
N ALA A 267 -7.89 -6.34 25.68
CA ALA A 267 -8.58 -7.02 26.77
C ALA A 267 -7.62 -7.90 27.59
N ALA A 268 -6.82 -8.71 26.92
CA ALA A 268 -5.82 -9.58 27.55
C ALA A 268 -4.74 -8.81 28.33
N LYS A 269 -4.56 -7.52 28.08
CA LYS A 269 -3.61 -6.63 28.79
C LYS A 269 -4.28 -5.66 29.76
N GLY A 270 -5.60 -5.75 29.98
CA GLY A 270 -6.34 -4.87 30.87
C GLY A 270 -6.47 -3.42 30.39
N LEU A 271 -6.35 -3.18 29.08
CA LEU A 271 -6.33 -1.84 28.49
C LEU A 271 -7.70 -1.34 28.01
N LEU A 272 -8.76 -2.17 28.04
CA LEU A 272 -10.07 -1.78 27.47
C LEU A 272 -10.66 -0.51 28.08
N ALA A 273 -10.45 -0.25 29.36
CA ALA A 273 -10.98 0.94 30.04
C ALA A 273 -10.40 2.27 29.47
N VAL A 274 -9.23 2.21 28.86
CA VAL A 274 -8.53 3.36 28.27
C VAL A 274 -8.42 3.29 26.76
N ALA A 275 -8.97 2.22 26.12
CA ALA A 275 -8.87 1.99 24.70
C ALA A 275 -10.16 2.39 23.95
N ASP A 276 -10.00 3.06 22.82
CA ASP A 276 -11.05 3.35 21.85
C ASP A 276 -10.62 2.71 20.50
N ILE A 277 -11.21 1.55 20.18
CA ILE A 277 -10.84 0.70 19.07
C ILE A 277 -11.98 0.65 18.07
N THR A 278 -11.73 1.07 16.83
CA THR A 278 -12.75 1.19 15.80
C THR A 278 -12.31 0.51 14.50
N PRO A 279 -13.25 0.11 13.63
CA PRO A 279 -12.94 -0.25 12.25
C PRO A 279 -12.22 0.87 11.49
N ALA A 280 -11.77 0.56 10.26
CA ALA A 280 -11.14 1.54 9.39
C ALA A 280 -12.08 2.74 9.14
N ILE A 281 -11.54 3.95 9.31
CA ILE A 281 -12.24 5.23 9.16
C ILE A 281 -11.78 5.96 7.88
N PRO A 282 -12.52 6.97 7.40
CA PRO A 282 -12.11 7.82 6.30
C PRO A 282 -10.77 8.53 6.54
N LEU A 283 -10.02 8.82 5.46
CA LEU A 283 -8.69 9.45 5.57
C LEU A 283 -8.71 10.82 6.25
N ASP A 284 -9.77 11.61 6.07
CA ASP A 284 -9.92 12.90 6.74
C ASP A 284 -10.01 12.72 8.27
N ALA A 285 -10.85 11.79 8.72
CA ALA A 285 -10.98 11.47 10.13
C ALA A 285 -9.67 10.89 10.72
N LEU A 286 -8.95 10.05 9.95
CA LEU A 286 -7.66 9.54 10.37
C LEU A 286 -6.62 10.66 10.49
N ALA A 287 -6.56 11.58 9.54
CA ALA A 287 -5.65 12.71 9.59
C ALA A 287 -5.93 13.62 10.80
N ASP A 288 -7.19 13.82 11.15
CA ASP A 288 -7.59 14.55 12.36
C ASP A 288 -7.20 13.80 13.65
N LEU A 289 -7.37 12.47 13.69
CA LEU A 289 -6.88 11.67 14.81
C LEU A 289 -5.37 11.76 14.98
N VAL A 290 -4.60 11.69 13.89
CA VAL A 290 -3.14 11.90 13.95
C VAL A 290 -2.83 13.29 14.50
N ARG A 291 -3.49 14.33 14.00
CA ARG A 291 -3.28 15.73 14.41
C ARG A 291 -3.53 15.97 15.90
N THR A 292 -4.54 15.32 16.48
CA THR A 292 -4.95 15.47 17.87
C THR A 292 -4.24 14.50 18.83
N SER A 293 -3.48 13.53 18.32
CA SER A 293 -2.71 12.58 19.12
C SER A 293 -1.38 13.20 19.59
N PHE A 294 -0.90 12.87 20.79
CA PHE A 294 0.45 13.28 21.20
C PHE A 294 1.53 12.48 20.50
N CYS A 295 1.19 11.25 20.10
CA CYS A 295 2.08 10.35 19.38
C CYS A 295 1.27 9.39 18.50
N ALA A 296 1.73 9.14 17.29
CA ALA A 296 1.25 8.07 16.44
C ALA A 296 2.27 6.92 16.40
N THR A 297 1.78 5.69 16.40
CA THR A 297 2.60 4.49 16.36
C THR A 297 2.12 3.53 15.28
N TYR A 298 3.00 2.67 14.82
CA TYR A 298 2.65 1.54 13.96
C TYR A 298 3.54 0.34 14.24
N LEU A 299 3.02 -0.85 13.91
CA LEU A 299 3.78 -2.09 14.08
C LEU A 299 4.58 -2.37 12.81
N TRP A 300 5.89 -2.49 12.96
CA TRP A 300 6.78 -2.73 11.84
C TRP A 300 6.87 -4.21 11.46
N SER A 301 7.06 -4.46 10.18
CA SER A 301 7.37 -5.76 9.62
C SER A 301 8.60 -5.67 8.70
N PRO A 302 9.60 -6.56 8.83
CA PRO A 302 10.82 -6.52 8.01
C PRO A 302 10.58 -6.84 6.52
N HIS A 303 9.37 -7.24 6.17
CA HIS A 303 9.01 -7.64 4.80
C HIS A 303 8.19 -6.59 4.07
N THR A 304 7.89 -5.45 4.69
CA THR A 304 6.95 -4.46 4.17
C THR A 304 7.48 -3.06 4.39
N PHE A 305 7.42 -2.21 3.36
CA PHE A 305 7.58 -0.78 3.52
C PHE A 305 6.23 -0.19 3.98
N HIS A 306 6.25 0.49 5.11
CA HIS A 306 5.03 1.02 5.71
C HIS A 306 4.66 2.37 5.11
N HIS A 307 3.81 2.36 4.10
CA HIS A 307 3.29 3.59 3.47
C HIS A 307 2.70 4.58 4.50
N LYS A 308 2.04 4.08 5.56
CA LYS A 308 1.49 4.93 6.64
C LYS A 308 2.52 5.84 7.29
N LEU A 309 3.79 5.45 7.33
CA LEU A 309 4.86 6.31 7.83
C LEU A 309 4.88 7.67 7.12
N LEU A 310 4.82 7.69 5.79
CA LEU A 310 4.85 8.95 5.03
C LEU A 310 3.66 9.85 5.39
N GLU A 311 2.47 9.27 5.56
CA GLU A 311 1.26 9.98 5.99
C GLU A 311 1.44 10.59 7.40
N LEU A 312 1.97 9.81 8.35
CA LEU A 312 2.23 10.24 9.73
C LEU A 312 3.30 11.36 9.78
N LEU A 313 4.39 11.19 9.04
CA LEU A 313 5.45 12.19 8.96
C LEU A 313 4.95 13.51 8.37
N VAL A 314 4.13 13.44 7.31
CA VAL A 314 3.53 14.63 6.70
C VAL A 314 2.57 15.30 7.67
N ALA A 315 1.75 14.58 8.41
CA ALA A 315 0.85 15.15 9.42
C ALA A 315 1.62 15.86 10.54
N GLY A 316 2.86 15.45 10.81
CA GLY A 316 3.81 16.17 11.66
C GLY A 316 3.68 15.88 13.15
N GLN A 317 2.89 14.92 13.61
CA GLN A 317 2.92 14.48 15.01
C GLN A 317 4.09 13.53 15.26
N ALA A 318 4.54 13.42 16.50
CA ALA A 318 5.58 12.47 16.86
C ALA A 318 5.19 11.05 16.42
N VAL A 319 6.14 10.30 15.88
CA VAL A 319 5.92 8.93 15.36
C VAL A 319 6.91 7.97 16.01
N VAL A 320 6.40 6.84 16.50
CA VAL A 320 7.24 5.76 17.01
C VAL A 320 6.94 4.47 16.24
N ALA A 321 7.97 3.91 15.60
CA ALA A 321 7.93 2.60 14.98
C ALA A 321 8.32 1.50 15.98
N PHE A 322 7.61 0.36 15.97
CA PHE A 322 7.90 -0.78 16.85
C PHE A 322 7.67 -2.13 16.11
N PRO A 323 8.51 -3.15 16.29
CA PRO A 323 9.77 -3.24 17.04
C PRO A 323 11.02 -2.98 16.17
N GLY A 324 11.01 -2.00 15.33
CA GLY A 324 12.11 -1.67 14.44
C GLY A 324 11.66 -0.79 13.27
N GLU A 325 12.57 -0.52 12.33
CA GLU A 325 12.27 0.12 11.05
C GLU A 325 13.44 -0.04 10.06
N HIS A 326 13.15 0.11 8.77
CA HIS A 326 14.13 0.13 7.70
C HIS A 326 14.91 1.46 7.67
N ALA A 327 16.19 1.43 7.28
CA ALA A 327 17.00 2.63 7.10
C ALA A 327 16.34 3.63 6.14
N GLU A 328 15.70 3.15 5.08
CA GLU A 328 14.95 3.96 4.12
C GLU A 328 13.87 4.82 4.78
N SER A 329 13.15 4.27 5.74
CA SER A 329 12.12 4.98 6.50
C SER A 329 12.72 6.05 7.42
N VAL A 330 13.89 5.78 8.02
CA VAL A 330 14.63 6.76 8.82
C VAL A 330 15.11 7.92 7.95
N GLU A 331 15.55 7.65 6.72
CA GLU A 331 15.94 8.69 5.76
C GLU A 331 14.74 9.58 5.35
N PHE A 332 13.55 9.01 5.17
CA PHE A 332 12.33 9.79 4.96
C PHE A 332 12.01 10.68 6.17
N ALA A 333 12.12 10.13 7.38
CA ALA A 333 11.89 10.92 8.60
C ALA A 333 12.87 12.09 8.72
N ALA A 334 14.14 11.89 8.35
CA ALA A 334 15.15 12.95 8.37
C ALA A 334 14.88 14.10 7.39
N GLN A 335 14.02 13.91 6.36
CA GLN A 335 13.58 14.97 5.45
C GLN A 335 12.45 15.82 6.03
N CYS A 336 11.88 15.41 7.16
CA CYS A 336 10.83 16.12 7.88
C CYS A 336 11.38 16.68 9.19
N ASP A 337 10.74 17.71 9.72
CA ASP A 337 10.92 18.18 11.09
C ASP A 337 10.03 17.46 12.10
N THR A 338 9.48 16.31 11.71
CA THR A 338 8.59 15.49 12.52
C THR A 338 9.43 14.58 13.43
N PRO A 339 9.23 14.61 14.77
CA PRO A 339 9.91 13.71 15.66
C PRO A 339 9.61 12.25 15.30
N PHE A 340 10.68 11.49 15.06
CA PHE A 340 10.59 10.08 14.69
C PHE A 340 11.56 9.25 15.54
N ALA A 341 11.03 8.19 16.15
CA ALA A 341 11.81 7.26 16.94
C ALA A 341 11.56 5.81 16.51
N VAL A 342 12.56 4.97 16.70
CA VAL A 342 12.49 3.53 16.48
C VAL A 342 12.70 2.82 17.80
N ALA A 343 11.63 2.29 18.37
CA ALA A 343 11.70 1.42 19.55
C ALA A 343 11.93 -0.03 19.10
N ARG A 344 12.97 -0.68 19.62
CA ARG A 344 13.37 -2.04 19.19
C ARG A 344 12.82 -3.14 20.10
N ASP A 345 12.50 -2.77 21.31
CA ASP A 345 12.00 -3.66 22.36
C ASP A 345 11.06 -2.92 23.32
N ARG A 346 10.55 -3.64 24.33
CA ARG A 346 9.62 -3.11 25.33
C ARG A 346 10.21 -1.93 26.13
N ALA A 347 11.46 -2.02 26.53
CA ALA A 347 12.12 -0.99 27.33
C ALA A 347 12.28 0.31 26.55
N SER A 348 12.80 0.23 25.33
CA SER A 348 12.96 1.39 24.45
C SER A 348 11.61 2.01 24.06
N LEU A 349 10.54 1.21 23.93
CA LEU A 349 9.20 1.78 23.67
C LEU A 349 8.69 2.58 24.89
N ILE A 350 8.84 2.05 26.10
CA ILE A 350 8.47 2.74 27.35
C ILE A 350 9.25 4.05 27.49
N GLU A 351 10.56 4.01 27.23
CA GLU A 351 11.42 5.21 27.26
C GLU A 351 10.90 6.28 26.27
N GLN A 352 10.67 5.91 25.01
CA GLN A 352 10.19 6.87 24.00
C GLN A 352 8.82 7.45 24.35
N LEU A 353 7.89 6.62 24.83
CA LEU A 353 6.57 7.10 25.29
C LEU A 353 6.70 8.06 26.46
N SER A 354 7.60 7.79 27.42
CA SER A 354 7.85 8.66 28.59
C SER A 354 8.42 10.01 28.16
N LEU A 355 9.39 10.02 27.26
CA LEU A 355 9.96 11.25 26.72
C LEU A 355 8.90 12.09 25.99
N LEU A 356 8.09 11.47 25.15
CA LEU A 356 7.04 12.15 24.41
C LEU A 356 5.89 12.61 25.30
N TRP A 357 5.60 11.87 26.38
CA TRP A 357 4.60 12.27 27.36
C TRP A 357 5.03 13.48 28.17
N ALA A 358 6.31 13.55 28.58
CA ALA A 358 6.86 14.68 29.32
C ALA A 358 7.05 15.93 28.44
N ALA A 359 7.18 15.77 27.13
CA ALA A 359 7.34 16.91 26.21
C ALA A 359 6.08 17.77 26.15
N ALA A 360 6.27 19.09 26.18
CA ALA A 360 5.19 20.03 25.94
C ALA A 360 4.62 19.85 24.51
N PRO A 361 3.31 20.09 24.30
CA PRO A 361 2.74 20.08 22.96
C PRO A 361 3.54 21.03 22.07
N GLN A 362 4.06 20.50 20.96
CA GLN A 362 4.89 21.29 20.06
C GLN A 362 4.02 22.29 19.28
N SER A 363 4.05 23.56 19.68
CA SER A 363 3.42 24.68 18.94
C SER A 363 4.32 25.28 17.87
N ALA A 364 5.47 24.64 17.57
CA ALA A 364 6.48 25.20 16.68
C ALA A 364 5.94 25.37 15.25
N THR A 365 6.27 26.49 14.63
CA THR A 365 6.16 26.74 13.19
C THR A 365 6.90 25.62 12.46
N ARG A 366 6.15 24.66 11.94
CA ARG A 366 6.71 23.52 11.23
C ARG A 366 7.18 23.93 9.85
N ARG A 367 8.33 23.40 9.42
CA ARG A 367 8.78 23.55 8.03
C ARG A 367 7.69 23.08 7.06
N ALA A 368 7.75 23.57 5.82
CA ALA A 368 6.87 23.09 4.77
C ALA A 368 6.97 21.56 4.67
N ALA A 369 5.83 20.90 4.49
CA ALA A 369 5.82 19.45 4.31
C ALA A 369 6.59 19.07 3.03
N PRO A 370 7.28 17.93 3.02
CA PRO A 370 7.93 17.41 1.83
C PRO A 370 6.94 17.25 0.67
N ARG A 371 7.45 17.30 -0.55
CA ARG A 371 6.67 17.05 -1.78
C ARG A 371 6.51 15.54 -1.99
N TRP A 372 5.56 14.93 -1.27
CA TRP A 372 5.26 13.50 -1.33
C TRP A 372 3.80 13.22 -1.71
N ARG A 373 3.17 14.13 -2.45
CA ARG A 373 1.86 13.87 -3.02
C ARG A 373 1.90 12.79 -4.09
N TRP A 374 0.78 12.18 -4.38
CA TRP A 374 0.66 11.21 -5.47
C TRP A 374 1.13 11.79 -6.81
N GLY A 375 0.80 13.06 -7.06
CA GLY A 375 1.31 13.78 -8.23
C GLY A 375 2.83 13.92 -8.26
N ASP A 376 3.48 14.18 -7.12
CA ASP A 376 4.94 14.30 -7.06
C ASP A 376 5.67 12.99 -7.43
N PHE A 377 5.11 11.84 -7.04
CA PHE A 377 5.66 10.53 -7.39
C PHE A 377 5.20 10.04 -8.78
N ALA A 378 4.16 10.61 -9.34
CA ALA A 378 3.70 10.28 -10.69
C ALA A 378 4.68 10.76 -11.77
N ASP A 379 5.54 11.77 -11.51
CA ASP A 379 6.59 12.22 -12.43
C ASP A 379 7.53 11.07 -12.80
N GLY A 380 8.03 10.34 -11.80
CA GLY A 380 8.91 9.18 -12.01
C GLY A 380 8.19 8.01 -12.70
N LEU A 381 6.92 7.78 -12.36
CA LEU A 381 6.12 6.73 -12.99
C LEU A 381 5.88 7.03 -14.48
N GLU A 382 5.53 8.27 -14.81
CA GLU A 382 5.30 8.74 -16.16
C GLU A 382 6.57 8.63 -17.01
N ALA A 383 7.70 9.14 -16.53
CA ALA A 383 8.99 9.04 -17.19
C ALA A 383 9.40 7.57 -17.45
N PHE A 384 9.12 6.69 -16.49
CA PHE A 384 9.39 5.26 -16.68
C PHE A 384 8.51 4.64 -17.75
N PHE A 385 7.22 4.98 -17.82
CA PHE A 385 6.33 4.51 -18.87
C PHE A 385 6.80 4.98 -20.26
N GLU A 386 7.20 6.23 -20.40
CA GLU A 386 7.75 6.80 -21.64
C GLU A 386 9.02 6.10 -22.08
N ALA A 387 9.94 5.81 -21.14
CA ALA A 387 11.17 5.07 -21.43
C ALA A 387 10.89 3.66 -21.97
N ILE A 388 9.91 2.95 -21.37
CA ILE A 388 9.48 1.61 -21.83
C ILE A 388 8.87 1.68 -23.24
N LEU A 389 8.05 2.67 -23.53
CA LEU A 389 7.44 2.85 -24.85
C LEU A 389 8.50 3.18 -25.91
N SER A 390 9.44 4.06 -25.61
CA SER A 390 10.51 4.47 -26.53
C SER A 390 11.48 3.32 -26.87
N SER A 391 11.83 2.50 -25.87
CA SER A 391 12.71 1.34 -26.09
C SER A 391 12.12 0.31 -27.04
N LYS A 392 10.80 0.16 -27.05
CA LYS A 392 10.10 -0.75 -27.96
C LYS A 392 10.09 -0.26 -29.41
N HIS A 393 9.93 1.05 -29.63
CA HIS A 393 9.96 1.63 -30.96
C HIS A 393 11.36 1.41 -31.63
N SER A 394 12.42 1.67 -30.88
CA SER A 394 13.79 1.46 -31.34
C SER A 394 14.13 0.01 -31.69
N ALA A 395 13.57 -0.96 -30.97
CA ALA A 395 13.74 -2.39 -31.24
C ALA A 395 12.98 -2.82 -32.50
N GLY A 396 11.78 -2.28 -32.75
CA GLY A 396 10.96 -2.55 -33.93
C GLY A 396 11.57 -2.00 -35.20
N ASP A 397 12.19 -0.83 -35.16
CA ASP A 397 12.84 -0.22 -36.31
C ASP A 397 14.12 -0.97 -36.72
N LYS A 398 14.91 -1.44 -35.77
CA LYS A 398 16.09 -2.28 -36.05
C LYS A 398 15.72 -3.58 -36.74
N GLN A 399 14.65 -4.22 -36.32
CA GLN A 399 14.20 -5.49 -36.89
C GLN A 399 13.63 -5.32 -38.33
N ARG A 400 13.02 -4.17 -38.63
CA ARG A 400 12.59 -3.84 -40.01
C ARG A 400 13.78 -3.62 -40.95
N HIS A 401 14.81 -2.92 -40.52
CA HIS A 401 16.02 -2.67 -41.32
C HIS A 401 16.90 -3.93 -41.52
N GLU A 402 16.79 -4.94 -40.62
CA GLU A 402 17.48 -6.23 -40.85
C GLU A 402 16.74 -7.16 -41.81
N VAL A 403 15.43 -7.01 -41.96
CA VAL A 403 14.63 -7.80 -42.94
C VAL A 403 14.67 -7.22 -44.33
N GLU A 404 14.99 -5.93 -44.47
CA GLU A 404 15.13 -5.23 -45.76
C GLU A 404 16.55 -5.30 -46.38
N ARG A 405 17.49 -5.94 -45.68
CA ARG A 405 18.85 -6.24 -46.19
C ARG A 405 18.97 -7.73 -46.54
#